data_61198702fe2401f6fa6c1cbdbc05240f
#
_entry.id   61198702fe2401f6fa6c1cbdbc05240f
#
_cell.length_a   1.000
_cell.length_b   1.000
_cell.length_c   1.000
_cell.angle_alpha   90.00
_cell.angle_beta   90.00
_cell.angle_gamma   90.00
#
_symmetry.space_group_name_H-M   'P 1'
#
loop_
_entity.id
_entity.type
_entity.pdbx_description
1 polymer ?
#
loop_
_entity_poly.entity_id
_entity_poly.type
_entity_poly.pdbx_seq_one_letter_code
_entity_poly.pdbx_strand_id
1 'polypeptide(L)'
;MIRAMPSQDSIRAEVREWVKGAWDPSLSLRAWRERLVESGWAVPSWPEQWYGKGLPPWADEVVRGEIQRCGAVATVPAGLAGPTILEQGPDFMRERFLRPLLTGEEVWCQLFSEPSAGSDLAGLTTSAVLDGDEWVVNGQKVWNTSAHHADLGMFLARTDWDVPKHSGITYFVLPMKQPGVEVRPLRQMNFHASFNEVFLSDARIPKDWVVGEVNKGWTAAQATLAHERHFGALSAARFEGIDDGPALQEARAEAAEVAKVYAWYPQRAGRVDLVVEHAKATGANRDPIVRQEIARLLSMHRASSWTAERARAARATGRPPGPEGSIGKLALSNVARQAAKVHAMIAGAHAMLAGADPASPLGGVIAEVLISVPAQSIAGGTDEIQHNIIGDRALGLPREPDPAKGLPYREARNY
;
A
#
# COMPACT_ATOMS: atom_id res chain seq x y z
N MET A 1 36.48 10.62 -6.69
CA MET A 1 36.61 9.21 -7.12
C MET A 1 35.20 8.64 -7.24
N ILE A 2 34.75 8.28 -8.46
CA ILE A 2 33.47 7.60 -8.66
C ILE A 2 33.66 6.18 -8.11
N ARG A 3 33.06 5.87 -6.97
CA ARG A 3 33.08 4.51 -6.40
C ARG A 3 32.42 3.58 -7.42
N ALA A 4 33.11 2.55 -7.90
CA ALA A 4 32.53 1.59 -8.80
C ALA A 4 31.25 1.01 -8.15
N MET A 5 30.15 0.95 -8.91
CA MET A 5 28.90 0.36 -8.40
C MET A 5 29.15 -1.11 -8.01
N PRO A 6 28.78 -1.53 -6.79
CA PRO A 6 28.96 -2.90 -6.37
C PRO A 6 28.13 -3.85 -7.23
N SER A 7 28.66 -5.04 -7.50
CA SER A 7 27.90 -6.10 -8.18
C SER A 7 26.89 -6.73 -7.24
N GLN A 8 25.85 -7.36 -7.79
CA GLN A 8 24.89 -8.13 -6.97
C GLN A 8 25.59 -9.21 -6.14
N ASP A 9 26.59 -9.87 -6.70
CA ASP A 9 27.32 -10.94 -6.02
C ASP A 9 28.19 -10.43 -4.88
N SER A 10 28.82 -9.24 -5.02
CA SER A 10 29.55 -8.62 -3.91
C SER A 10 28.62 -8.24 -2.77
N ILE A 11 27.44 -7.65 -3.08
CA ILE A 11 26.44 -7.33 -2.06
C ILE A 11 25.95 -8.59 -1.35
N ARG A 12 25.65 -9.67 -2.07
CA ARG A 12 25.24 -10.95 -1.47
C ARG A 12 26.31 -11.51 -0.53
N ALA A 13 27.57 -11.43 -0.93
CA ALA A 13 28.67 -11.91 -0.11
C ALA A 13 28.82 -11.11 1.19
N GLU A 14 28.75 -9.78 1.10
CA GLU A 14 28.81 -8.89 2.27
C GLU A 14 27.66 -9.12 3.25
N VAL A 15 26.42 -9.22 2.72
CA VAL A 15 25.23 -9.49 3.53
C VAL A 15 25.33 -10.84 4.24
N ARG A 16 25.77 -11.88 3.51
CA ARG A 16 25.92 -13.22 4.07
C ARG A 16 26.94 -13.26 5.20
N GLU A 17 28.06 -12.58 5.04
CA GLU A 17 29.09 -12.52 6.07
C GLU A 17 28.60 -11.73 7.29
N TRP A 18 27.90 -10.61 7.07
CA TRP A 18 27.31 -9.84 8.16
C TRP A 18 26.25 -10.63 8.93
N VAL A 19 25.34 -11.34 8.23
CA VAL A 19 24.28 -12.14 8.87
C VAL A 19 24.88 -13.25 9.74
N LYS A 20 25.96 -13.92 9.31
CA LYS A 20 26.63 -14.96 10.11
C LYS A 20 27.10 -14.46 11.48
N GLY A 21 27.52 -13.21 11.59
CA GLY A 21 27.99 -12.63 12.84
C GLY A 21 26.89 -11.91 13.65
N ALA A 22 25.83 -11.46 12.99
CA ALA A 22 24.82 -10.60 13.60
C ALA A 22 23.50 -11.31 13.94
N TRP A 23 23.12 -12.36 13.16
CA TRP A 23 21.89 -13.09 13.37
C TRP A 23 21.94 -13.96 14.61
N ASP A 24 20.98 -13.75 15.48
CA ASP A 24 20.77 -14.54 16.70
C ASP A 24 19.27 -14.74 16.88
N PRO A 25 18.75 -15.95 16.62
CA PRO A 25 17.32 -16.23 16.72
C PRO A 25 16.78 -16.16 18.16
N SER A 26 17.62 -16.12 19.18
CA SER A 26 17.23 -15.97 20.58
C SER A 26 16.85 -14.53 20.95
N LEU A 27 17.15 -13.56 20.11
CA LEU A 27 16.74 -12.17 20.29
C LEU A 27 15.22 -12.02 20.11
N SER A 28 14.66 -10.93 20.66
CA SER A 28 13.35 -10.46 20.23
C SER A 28 13.42 -9.91 18.79
N LEU A 29 12.30 -9.89 18.07
CA LEU A 29 12.23 -9.31 16.73
C LEU A 29 12.68 -7.85 16.72
N ARG A 30 12.32 -7.08 17.73
CA ARG A 30 12.74 -5.70 17.91
C ARG A 30 14.26 -5.58 18.02
N ALA A 31 14.88 -6.34 18.91
CA ALA A 31 16.35 -6.31 19.11
C ALA A 31 17.08 -6.74 17.81
N TRP A 32 16.56 -7.69 17.07
CA TRP A 32 17.09 -8.03 15.76
C TRP A 32 16.95 -6.87 14.76
N ARG A 33 15.77 -6.25 14.68
CA ARG A 33 15.53 -5.10 13.80
C ARG A 33 16.44 -3.90 14.14
N GLU A 34 16.71 -3.66 15.40
CA GLU A 34 17.66 -2.64 15.82
C GLU A 34 19.06 -2.90 15.22
N ARG A 35 19.57 -4.13 15.33
CA ARG A 35 20.84 -4.52 14.69
C ARG A 35 20.80 -4.35 13.17
N LEU A 36 19.70 -4.76 12.53
CA LEU A 36 19.52 -4.67 11.09
C LEU A 36 19.49 -3.21 10.62
N VAL A 37 18.80 -2.33 11.35
CA VAL A 37 18.72 -0.88 11.08
C VAL A 37 20.09 -0.22 11.27
N GLU A 38 20.77 -0.47 12.38
CA GLU A 38 22.08 0.10 12.67
C GLU A 38 23.17 -0.33 11.68
N SER A 39 23.04 -1.53 11.09
CA SER A 39 23.96 -2.01 10.06
C SER A 39 23.79 -1.36 8.69
N GLY A 40 22.66 -0.69 8.45
CA GLY A 40 22.27 -0.14 7.15
C GLY A 40 21.70 -1.18 6.17
N TRP A 41 21.55 -2.44 6.56
CA TRP A 41 20.98 -3.50 5.71
C TRP A 41 19.45 -3.58 5.75
N ALA A 42 18.81 -2.82 6.65
CA ALA A 42 17.34 -2.73 6.72
C ALA A 42 16.75 -2.06 5.47
N VAL A 43 17.38 -0.99 5.04
CA VAL A 43 16.95 -0.12 3.93
C VAL A 43 18.19 0.32 3.11
N PRO A 44 18.89 -0.61 2.46
CA PRO A 44 20.23 -0.39 1.91
C PRO A 44 20.29 0.69 0.82
N SER A 45 19.19 1.01 0.16
CA SER A 45 19.12 2.10 -0.82
C SER A 45 19.03 3.51 -0.19
N TRP A 46 18.73 3.61 1.11
CA TRP A 46 18.65 4.90 1.79
C TRP A 46 20.03 5.51 2.04
N PRO A 47 20.14 6.83 2.25
CA PRO A 47 21.40 7.49 2.63
C PRO A 47 21.99 6.88 3.90
N GLU A 48 23.33 6.85 3.99
CA GLU A 48 24.05 6.30 5.16
C GLU A 48 23.65 6.99 6.48
N GLN A 49 23.44 8.31 6.44
CA GLN A 49 22.99 9.09 7.61
C GLN A 49 21.58 8.73 8.08
N TRP A 50 20.79 8.04 7.24
CA TRP A 50 19.40 7.63 7.49
C TRP A 50 19.24 6.12 7.43
N TYR A 51 20.15 5.40 8.09
CA TYR A 51 20.07 3.95 8.28
C TYR A 51 20.24 3.09 7.02
N GLY A 52 20.73 3.66 5.91
CA GLY A 52 21.02 2.94 4.68
C GLY A 52 22.51 2.81 4.39
N LYS A 53 22.83 2.47 3.14
CA LYS A 53 24.20 2.33 2.62
C LYS A 53 24.42 3.13 1.33
N GLY A 54 23.44 3.93 0.90
CA GLY A 54 23.48 4.66 -0.36
C GLY A 54 23.58 3.77 -1.59
N LEU A 55 23.10 2.52 -1.50
CA LEU A 55 23.12 1.58 -2.60
C LEU A 55 22.02 1.88 -3.62
N PRO A 56 22.15 1.41 -4.87
CA PRO A 56 21.07 1.56 -5.84
C PRO A 56 19.76 0.86 -5.39
N PRO A 57 18.58 1.34 -5.79
CA PRO A 57 17.29 0.79 -5.35
C PRO A 57 17.08 -0.71 -5.61
N TRP A 58 17.74 -1.28 -6.63
CA TRP A 58 17.69 -2.71 -6.89
C TRP A 58 18.37 -3.55 -5.79
N ALA A 59 19.24 -2.94 -4.98
CA ALA A 59 19.93 -3.63 -3.89
C ALA A 59 18.96 -4.06 -2.77
N ASP A 60 17.86 -3.36 -2.56
CA ASP A 60 16.88 -3.67 -1.52
C ASP A 60 16.31 -5.08 -1.67
N GLU A 61 16.00 -5.49 -2.91
CA GLU A 61 15.48 -6.84 -3.19
C GLU A 61 16.56 -7.91 -3.04
N VAL A 62 17.78 -7.61 -3.50
CA VAL A 62 18.94 -8.51 -3.40
C VAL A 62 19.29 -8.78 -1.93
N VAL A 63 19.38 -7.73 -1.13
CA VAL A 63 19.71 -7.80 0.31
C VAL A 63 18.63 -8.56 1.07
N ARG A 64 17.37 -8.21 0.90
CA ARG A 64 16.24 -8.91 1.52
C ARG A 64 16.25 -10.40 1.19
N GLY A 65 16.40 -10.74 -0.08
CA GLY A 65 16.47 -12.15 -0.52
C GLY A 65 17.65 -12.90 0.06
N GLU A 66 18.80 -12.25 0.28
CA GLU A 66 19.97 -12.91 0.86
C GLU A 66 19.84 -13.11 2.38
N ILE A 67 19.32 -12.11 3.11
CA ILE A 67 18.99 -12.24 4.54
C ILE A 67 18.03 -13.41 4.77
N GLN A 68 16.98 -13.53 3.96
CA GLN A 68 16.04 -14.65 4.01
C GLN A 68 16.69 -16.00 3.73
N ARG A 69 17.60 -16.09 2.73
CA ARG A 69 18.34 -17.33 2.45
C ARG A 69 19.26 -17.75 3.61
N CYS A 70 19.77 -16.79 4.36
CA CYS A 70 20.54 -17.05 5.55
C CYS A 70 19.67 -17.45 6.77
N GLY A 71 18.36 -17.47 6.62
CA GLY A 71 17.44 -17.85 7.66
C GLY A 71 17.09 -16.76 8.64
N ALA A 72 17.42 -15.52 8.36
CA ALA A 72 17.13 -14.38 9.21
C ALA A 72 15.88 -13.62 8.75
N VAL A 73 15.25 -12.89 9.67
CA VAL A 73 14.11 -12.03 9.37
C VAL A 73 14.60 -10.79 8.61
N ALA A 74 14.14 -10.63 7.36
CA ALA A 74 14.52 -9.53 6.50
C ALA A 74 13.52 -8.35 6.50
N THR A 75 12.42 -8.46 7.23
CA THR A 75 11.33 -7.47 7.16
C THR A 75 11.46 -6.38 8.20
N VAL A 76 11.36 -5.13 7.73
CA VAL A 76 11.18 -3.94 8.57
C VAL A 76 9.92 -3.21 8.17
N PRO A 77 9.16 -2.64 9.11
CA PRO A 77 7.88 -1.99 8.83
C PRO A 77 8.03 -0.55 8.29
N ALA A 78 8.91 -0.32 7.31
CA ALA A 78 9.11 1.01 6.72
C ALA A 78 7.82 1.61 6.14
N GLY A 79 6.90 0.78 5.64
CA GLY A 79 5.60 1.18 5.12
C GLY A 79 5.69 2.27 4.06
N LEU A 80 4.66 3.12 4.02
CA LEU A 80 4.62 4.33 3.19
C LEU A 80 5.22 5.53 3.92
N ALA A 81 5.17 5.52 5.25
CA ALA A 81 5.66 6.63 6.08
C ALA A 81 7.18 6.80 5.96
N GLY A 82 7.93 5.71 6.00
CA GLY A 82 9.38 5.76 5.94
C GLY A 82 9.92 6.52 4.73
N PRO A 83 9.68 6.07 3.49
CA PRO A 83 10.15 6.77 2.30
C PRO A 83 9.57 8.19 2.16
N THR A 84 8.33 8.43 2.60
CA THR A 84 7.75 9.78 2.57
C THR A 84 8.48 10.74 3.50
N ILE A 85 8.74 10.34 4.75
CA ILE A 85 9.49 11.17 5.71
C ILE A 85 10.93 11.35 5.26
N LEU A 86 11.54 10.30 4.70
CA LEU A 86 12.90 10.39 4.17
C LEU A 86 13.00 11.45 3.06
N GLU A 87 12.06 11.49 2.14
CA GLU A 87 12.11 12.41 0.98
C GLU A 87 11.61 13.82 1.32
N GLN A 88 10.55 13.93 2.09
CA GLN A 88 9.79 15.17 2.27
C GLN A 88 9.88 15.76 3.68
N GLY A 89 10.25 14.96 4.68
CA GLY A 89 10.34 15.42 6.07
C GLY A 89 11.59 16.27 6.31
N PRO A 90 11.55 17.26 7.21
CA PRO A 90 12.76 17.95 7.70
C PRO A 90 13.61 17.00 8.56
N ASP A 91 14.88 17.36 8.81
CA ASP A 91 15.86 16.49 9.47
C ASP A 91 15.40 16.03 10.85
N PHE A 92 14.80 16.91 11.66
CA PHE A 92 14.31 16.53 12.98
C PHE A 92 13.23 15.44 12.94
N MET A 93 12.41 15.41 11.87
CA MET A 93 11.43 14.33 11.67
C MET A 93 12.09 13.02 11.27
N ARG A 94 13.12 13.08 10.43
CA ARG A 94 13.92 11.89 10.08
C ARG A 94 14.57 11.31 11.33
N GLU A 95 15.17 12.16 12.16
CA GLU A 95 15.76 11.77 13.46
C GLU A 95 14.72 11.17 14.41
N ARG A 96 13.56 11.82 14.53
CA ARG A 96 12.52 11.40 15.48
C ARG A 96 11.78 10.12 15.05
N PHE A 97 11.48 9.97 13.76
CA PHE A 97 10.50 8.96 13.32
C PHE A 97 11.09 7.77 12.58
N LEU A 98 12.22 7.89 11.86
CA LEU A 98 12.68 6.81 11.01
C LEU A 98 13.13 5.58 11.81
N ARG A 99 13.89 5.75 12.89
CA ARG A 99 14.34 4.60 13.69
C ARG A 99 13.19 3.87 14.38
N PRO A 100 12.28 4.52 15.13
CA PRO A 100 11.14 3.84 15.75
C PRO A 100 10.22 3.13 14.72
N LEU A 101 10.03 3.74 13.55
CA LEU A 101 9.29 3.12 12.47
C LEU A 101 9.97 1.83 11.96
N LEU A 102 11.28 1.90 11.64
CA LEU A 102 12.02 0.78 11.07
C LEU A 102 12.19 -0.39 12.06
N THR A 103 12.28 -0.10 13.35
CA THR A 103 12.36 -1.13 14.40
C THR A 103 11.00 -1.72 14.77
N GLY A 104 9.90 -1.09 14.34
CA GLY A 104 8.54 -1.49 14.70
C GLY A 104 8.10 -1.03 16.09
N GLU A 105 8.78 -0.05 16.67
CA GLU A 105 8.40 0.57 17.93
C GLU A 105 7.13 1.43 17.79
N GLU A 106 6.98 2.10 16.65
CA GLU A 106 5.82 2.92 16.32
C GLU A 106 5.13 2.38 15.06
N VAL A 107 3.83 2.18 15.16
CA VAL A 107 2.96 1.70 14.08
C VAL A 107 2.27 2.89 13.42
N TRP A 108 2.24 2.90 12.09
CA TRP A 108 1.71 4.00 11.31
C TRP A 108 0.51 3.59 10.45
N CYS A 109 -0.45 4.52 10.30
CA CYS A 109 -1.55 4.38 9.34
C CYS A 109 -1.62 5.57 8.39
N GLN A 110 -2.40 5.41 7.30
CA GLN A 110 -2.65 6.48 6.33
C GLN A 110 -4.04 7.08 6.55
N LEU A 111 -4.11 8.41 6.68
CA LEU A 111 -5.32 9.19 6.95
C LEU A 111 -5.54 10.22 5.83
N PHE A 112 -5.83 9.75 4.62
CA PHE A 112 -5.99 10.60 3.44
C PHE A 112 -7.45 10.80 3.07
N SER A 113 -8.12 9.72 2.66
CA SER A 113 -9.48 9.76 2.13
C SER A 113 -10.51 10.21 3.16
N GLU A 114 -11.53 10.91 2.68
CA GLU A 114 -12.73 11.31 3.44
C GLU A 114 -13.98 10.72 2.78
N PRO A 115 -15.13 10.67 3.45
CA PRO A 115 -16.37 10.19 2.86
C PRO A 115 -16.72 10.86 1.51
N SER A 116 -16.36 12.13 1.35
CA SER A 116 -16.59 12.92 0.13
C SER A 116 -15.35 13.15 -0.75
N ALA A 117 -14.17 12.70 -0.32
CA ALA A 117 -12.90 12.97 -1.01
C ALA A 117 -12.05 11.69 -1.12
N GLY A 118 -12.29 10.92 -2.19
CA GLY A 118 -11.54 9.72 -2.55
C GLY A 118 -10.72 9.96 -3.81
N SER A 119 -11.32 9.82 -5.01
CA SER A 119 -10.65 10.09 -6.28
C SER A 119 -10.23 11.55 -6.42
N ASP A 120 -11.07 12.48 -6.01
CA ASP A 120 -10.69 13.88 -5.82
C ASP A 120 -10.17 14.11 -4.40
N LEU A 121 -9.01 13.54 -4.08
CA LEU A 121 -8.39 13.67 -2.78
C LEU A 121 -8.12 15.13 -2.39
N ALA A 122 -7.80 15.98 -3.38
CA ALA A 122 -7.60 17.40 -3.14
C ALA A 122 -8.89 18.14 -2.73
N GLY A 123 -10.05 17.50 -2.87
CA GLY A 123 -11.33 17.97 -2.37
C GLY A 123 -11.56 17.75 -0.87
N LEU A 124 -10.57 17.31 -0.12
CA LEU A 124 -10.66 17.07 1.33
C LEU A 124 -11.07 18.33 2.11
N THR A 125 -11.85 18.12 3.17
CA THR A 125 -12.47 19.17 3.99
C THR A 125 -12.07 19.11 5.46
N THR A 126 -11.43 18.04 5.93
CA THR A 126 -10.84 18.01 7.27
C THR A 126 -9.93 19.22 7.45
N SER A 127 -10.20 20.03 8.46
CA SER A 127 -9.52 21.31 8.69
C SER A 127 -8.42 21.18 9.73
N ALA A 128 -7.37 21.99 9.60
CA ALA A 128 -6.36 22.20 10.62
C ALA A 128 -6.12 23.72 10.77
N VAL A 129 -6.29 24.21 11.98
CA VAL A 129 -6.12 25.64 12.33
C VAL A 129 -5.02 25.76 13.39
N LEU A 130 -4.05 26.63 13.16
CA LEU A 130 -2.96 26.85 14.11
C LEU A 130 -3.48 27.65 15.32
N ASP A 131 -3.26 27.10 16.51
CA ASP A 131 -3.63 27.69 17.80
C ASP A 131 -2.40 27.64 18.73
N GLY A 132 -1.67 28.75 18.80
CA GLY A 132 -0.39 28.81 19.52
C GLY A 132 0.67 27.88 18.90
N ASP A 133 1.10 26.89 19.66
CA ASP A 133 2.13 25.92 19.26
C ASP A 133 1.56 24.58 18.80
N GLU A 134 0.25 24.50 18.55
CA GLU A 134 -0.42 23.29 18.09
C GLU A 134 -1.41 23.59 16.95
N TRP A 135 -1.64 22.60 16.09
CA TRP A 135 -2.73 22.59 15.14
C TRP A 135 -3.94 21.92 15.76
N VAL A 136 -5.09 22.56 15.68
CA VAL A 136 -6.40 22.03 16.08
C VAL A 136 -7.07 21.42 14.85
N VAL A 137 -7.39 20.13 14.90
CA VAL A 137 -7.87 19.38 13.76
C VAL A 137 -9.29 18.91 13.97
N ASN A 138 -10.16 19.16 12.97
CA ASN A 138 -11.55 18.74 12.95
C ASN A 138 -11.93 18.12 11.60
N GLY A 139 -12.60 16.94 11.63
CA GLY A 139 -13.06 16.26 10.42
C GLY A 139 -13.21 14.76 10.57
N GLN A 140 -13.20 14.07 9.43
CA GLN A 140 -13.35 12.61 9.38
C GLN A 140 -12.50 12.02 8.27
N LYS A 141 -11.83 10.92 8.58
CA LYS A 141 -11.10 10.10 7.61
C LYS A 141 -11.74 8.72 7.49
N VAL A 142 -11.61 8.08 6.32
CA VAL A 142 -12.24 6.79 6.04
C VAL A 142 -11.30 5.89 5.23
N TRP A 143 -11.56 4.59 5.26
CA TRP A 143 -10.77 3.55 4.59
C TRP A 143 -9.34 3.41 5.16
N ASN A 144 -9.18 3.70 6.45
CA ASN A 144 -7.89 3.70 7.13
C ASN A 144 -7.54 2.28 7.60
N THR A 145 -6.66 1.61 6.86
CA THR A 145 -6.18 0.26 7.22
C THR A 145 -5.43 0.32 8.55
N SER A 146 -5.77 -0.59 9.47
CA SER A 146 -5.10 -0.78 10.76
C SER A 146 -5.00 0.46 11.67
N ALA A 147 -5.82 1.51 11.46
CA ALA A 147 -5.78 2.73 12.26
C ALA A 147 -6.01 2.49 13.75
N HIS A 148 -6.74 1.43 14.13
CA HIS A 148 -7.01 1.05 15.53
C HIS A 148 -5.78 0.55 16.28
N HIS A 149 -4.69 0.21 15.58
CA HIS A 149 -3.40 -0.19 16.17
C HIS A 149 -2.32 0.88 16.04
N ALA A 150 -2.58 1.93 15.25
CA ALA A 150 -1.57 2.93 14.92
C ALA A 150 -1.24 3.85 16.10
N ASP A 151 0.03 4.18 16.24
CA ASP A 151 0.53 5.22 17.13
C ASP A 151 0.51 6.59 16.44
N LEU A 152 0.80 6.58 15.14
CA LEU A 152 0.94 7.79 14.31
C LEU A 152 0.19 7.64 12.98
N GLY A 153 -0.31 8.76 12.46
CA GLY A 153 -1.01 8.83 11.18
C GLY A 153 -0.31 9.76 10.18
N MET A 154 -0.12 9.28 8.95
CA MET A 154 0.18 10.13 7.80
C MET A 154 -1.11 10.88 7.44
N PHE A 155 -1.16 12.17 7.71
CA PHE A 155 -2.42 12.89 7.75
C PHE A 155 -2.45 14.11 6.83
N LEU A 156 -3.52 14.25 6.04
CA LEU A 156 -3.76 15.42 5.20
C LEU A 156 -4.93 16.25 5.75
N ALA A 157 -4.73 17.55 5.88
CA ALA A 157 -5.80 18.48 6.25
C ALA A 157 -5.70 19.78 5.44
N ARG A 158 -6.81 20.50 5.37
CA ARG A 158 -6.89 21.81 4.76
C ARG A 158 -6.53 22.87 5.80
N THR A 159 -5.54 23.67 5.45
CA THR A 159 -5.03 24.79 6.24
C THR A 159 -5.34 26.14 5.62
N ASP A 160 -5.65 26.19 4.32
CA ASP A 160 -6.06 27.39 3.61
C ASP A 160 -7.20 27.09 2.63
N TRP A 161 -8.27 27.86 2.73
CA TRP A 161 -9.49 27.73 1.93
C TRP A 161 -9.59 28.75 0.79
N ASP A 162 -8.75 29.78 0.82
CA ASP A 162 -8.82 30.93 -0.06
C ASP A 162 -7.80 30.87 -1.20
N VAL A 163 -7.22 29.69 -1.40
CA VAL A 163 -6.29 29.34 -2.49
C VAL A 163 -6.84 28.15 -3.28
N PRO A 164 -6.31 27.85 -4.48
CA PRO A 164 -6.70 26.68 -5.26
C PRO A 164 -6.56 25.37 -4.47
N LYS A 165 -7.46 24.41 -4.70
CA LYS A 165 -7.66 23.21 -3.85
C LYS A 165 -6.37 22.44 -3.52
N HIS A 166 -5.41 22.38 -4.43
CA HIS A 166 -4.14 21.68 -4.21
C HIS A 166 -3.13 22.49 -3.36
N SER A 167 -3.30 23.81 -3.31
CA SER A 167 -2.34 24.72 -2.65
C SER A 167 -2.69 25.02 -1.20
N GLY A 168 -3.84 24.58 -0.69
CA GLY A 168 -4.31 24.81 0.69
C GLY A 168 -4.27 23.57 1.58
N ILE A 169 -3.54 22.54 1.19
CA ILE A 169 -3.42 21.29 1.92
C ILE A 169 -2.06 21.22 2.61
N THR A 170 -2.05 20.81 3.87
CA THR A 170 -0.83 20.52 4.63
C THR A 170 -0.80 19.05 5.00
N TYR A 171 0.40 18.49 4.98
CA TYR A 171 0.66 17.11 5.38
C TYR A 171 1.28 17.08 6.78
N PHE A 172 0.68 16.32 7.68
CA PHE A 172 1.06 16.23 9.07
C PHE A 172 1.39 14.79 9.49
N VAL A 173 2.09 14.68 10.62
CA VAL A 173 2.14 13.47 11.42
C VAL A 173 1.16 13.66 12.58
N LEU A 174 0.09 12.87 12.63
CA LEU A 174 -0.94 12.95 13.67
C LEU A 174 -0.69 11.90 14.76
N PRO A 175 -0.51 12.28 16.03
CA PRO A 175 -0.57 11.31 17.14
C PRO A 175 -1.98 10.70 17.22
N MET A 176 -2.06 9.36 17.14
CA MET A 176 -3.37 8.67 17.13
C MET A 176 -3.95 8.46 18.52
N LYS A 177 -3.10 8.32 19.54
CA LYS A 177 -3.49 8.04 20.91
C LYS A 177 -3.59 9.34 21.73
N GLN A 178 -4.69 10.09 21.52
CA GLN A 178 -4.93 11.35 22.20
C GLN A 178 -6.44 11.61 22.32
N PRO A 179 -6.89 12.53 23.22
CA PRO A 179 -8.24 13.05 23.19
C PRO A 179 -8.57 13.68 21.83
N GLY A 180 -9.81 13.52 21.38
CA GLY A 180 -10.27 14.07 20.10
C GLY A 180 -10.00 13.16 18.88
N VAL A 181 -9.33 12.02 19.04
CA VAL A 181 -9.19 11.00 18.00
C VAL A 181 -10.01 9.77 18.37
N GLU A 182 -11.04 9.48 17.59
CA GLU A 182 -11.86 8.29 17.76
C GLU A 182 -11.76 7.40 16.52
N VAL A 183 -11.36 6.13 16.70
CA VAL A 183 -11.23 5.16 15.63
C VAL A 183 -12.35 4.14 15.72
N ARG A 184 -13.13 3.98 14.65
CA ARG A 184 -14.23 3.01 14.57
C ARG A 184 -13.99 2.01 13.44
N PRO A 185 -14.14 0.69 13.69
CA PRO A 185 -14.05 -0.31 12.62
C PRO A 185 -15.15 -0.11 11.58
N LEU A 186 -14.77 -0.16 10.28
CA LEU A 186 -15.69 -0.11 9.16
C LEU A 186 -15.98 -1.53 8.66
N ARG A 187 -17.21 -2.01 8.87
CA ARG A 187 -17.62 -3.32 8.37
C ARG A 187 -17.97 -3.24 6.89
N GLN A 188 -17.25 -4.00 6.09
CA GLN A 188 -17.42 -4.09 4.64
C GLN A 188 -18.58 -5.04 4.27
N MET A 189 -19.04 -5.00 3.00
CA MET A 189 -20.09 -5.90 2.48
C MET A 189 -19.72 -7.39 2.56
N ASN A 190 -18.42 -7.71 2.48
CA ASN A 190 -17.88 -9.06 2.63
C ASN A 190 -17.67 -9.46 4.10
N PHE A 191 -18.19 -8.68 5.04
CA PHE A 191 -18.12 -8.83 6.49
C PHE A 191 -16.74 -8.67 7.14
N HIS A 192 -15.68 -8.43 6.37
CA HIS A 192 -14.39 -8.04 6.94
C HIS A 192 -14.44 -6.62 7.50
N ALA A 193 -13.58 -6.33 8.47
CA ALA A 193 -13.44 -5.02 9.11
C ALA A 193 -11.96 -4.59 9.10
N SER A 194 -11.34 -4.64 7.92
CA SER A 194 -9.93 -4.29 7.74
C SER A 194 -9.68 -2.79 7.72
N PHE A 195 -10.72 -2.02 7.47
CA PHE A 195 -10.68 -0.56 7.42
C PHE A 195 -11.34 0.07 8.64
N ASN A 196 -11.03 1.33 8.86
CA ASN A 196 -11.60 2.13 9.92
C ASN A 196 -12.10 3.48 9.38
N GLU A 197 -12.99 4.10 10.13
CA GLU A 197 -13.27 5.52 10.13
C GLU A 197 -12.52 6.15 11.30
N VAL A 198 -12.00 7.35 11.10
CA VAL A 198 -11.31 8.12 12.13
C VAL A 198 -11.98 9.48 12.24
N PHE A 199 -12.62 9.73 13.38
CA PHE A 199 -13.26 10.99 13.70
C PHE A 199 -12.30 11.88 14.49
N LEU A 200 -12.23 13.14 14.11
CA LEU A 200 -11.33 14.13 14.67
C LEU A 200 -12.17 15.29 15.22
N SER A 201 -12.07 15.52 16.53
CA SER A 201 -12.79 16.57 17.26
C SER A 201 -11.80 17.28 18.17
N ASP A 202 -11.30 18.43 17.71
CA ASP A 202 -10.25 19.21 18.37
C ASP A 202 -8.97 18.41 18.68
N ALA A 203 -8.65 17.43 17.81
CA ALA A 203 -7.40 16.68 17.91
C ALA A 203 -6.21 17.62 17.73
N ARG A 204 -5.09 17.35 18.42
CA ARG A 204 -3.93 18.25 18.47
C ARG A 204 -2.74 17.65 17.73
N ILE A 205 -2.03 18.49 16.98
CA ILE A 205 -0.76 18.14 16.34
C ILE A 205 0.26 19.22 16.72
N PRO A 206 1.47 18.85 17.18
CA PRO A 206 2.53 19.82 17.41
C PRO A 206 2.81 20.67 16.17
N LYS A 207 3.05 21.96 16.35
CA LYS A 207 3.21 22.95 15.27
C LYS A 207 4.19 22.49 14.19
N ASP A 208 5.30 21.91 14.60
CA ASP A 208 6.41 21.53 13.72
C ASP A 208 6.20 20.15 13.05
N TRP A 209 5.15 19.40 13.41
CA TRP A 209 4.91 18.07 12.84
C TRP A 209 4.27 18.14 11.44
N VAL A 210 4.86 18.96 10.58
CA VAL A 210 4.49 19.18 9.18
C VAL A 210 5.49 18.49 8.27
N VAL A 211 5.03 17.59 7.42
CA VAL A 211 5.86 16.93 6.40
C VAL A 211 5.95 17.84 5.18
N GLY A 212 7.14 18.41 4.96
CA GLY A 212 7.36 19.47 3.99
C GLY A 212 7.00 20.85 4.53
N GLU A 213 6.21 21.60 3.79
CA GLU A 213 5.83 22.98 4.13
C GLU A 213 4.30 23.11 4.29
N VAL A 214 3.88 24.05 5.13
CA VAL A 214 2.45 24.41 5.28
C VAL A 214 1.88 24.84 3.92
N ASN A 215 0.69 24.40 3.61
CA ASN A 215 -0.02 24.61 2.32
C ASN A 215 0.62 23.95 1.09
N LYS A 216 1.73 23.19 1.24
CA LYS A 216 2.38 22.43 0.17
C LYS A 216 2.29 20.91 0.34
N GLY A 217 1.46 20.43 1.24
CA GLY A 217 1.31 19.01 1.57
C GLY A 217 0.86 18.13 0.38
N TRP A 218 0.28 18.73 -0.67
CA TRP A 218 -0.08 17.98 -1.88
C TRP A 218 1.13 17.35 -2.57
N THR A 219 2.28 18.00 -2.59
CA THR A 219 3.52 17.45 -3.14
C THR A 219 3.99 16.23 -2.35
N ALA A 220 3.98 16.32 -1.02
CA ALA A 220 4.31 15.20 -0.15
C ALA A 220 3.29 14.05 -0.28
N ALA A 221 2.00 14.35 -0.41
CA ALA A 221 0.97 13.34 -0.68
C ALA A 221 1.20 12.61 -2.01
N GLN A 222 1.61 13.31 -3.06
CA GLN A 222 1.94 12.68 -4.35
C GLN A 222 3.16 11.76 -4.25
N ALA A 223 4.17 12.07 -3.43
CA ALA A 223 5.29 11.19 -3.14
C ALA A 223 4.80 9.90 -2.44
N THR A 224 3.98 10.02 -1.39
CA THR A 224 3.37 8.86 -0.71
C THR A 224 2.59 7.98 -1.68
N LEU A 225 1.73 8.58 -2.53
CA LEU A 225 0.94 7.85 -3.54
C LEU A 225 1.82 7.22 -4.63
N ALA A 226 2.99 7.78 -4.91
CA ALA A 226 3.97 7.15 -5.81
C ALA A 226 4.57 5.90 -5.17
N HIS A 227 4.94 5.96 -3.89
CA HIS A 227 5.41 4.80 -3.14
C HIS A 227 4.34 3.72 -3.04
N GLU A 228 3.06 4.06 -2.82
CA GLU A 228 1.94 3.13 -2.77
C GLU A 228 1.82 2.30 -4.05
N ARG A 229 1.98 2.91 -5.22
CA ARG A 229 1.96 2.21 -6.51
C ARG A 229 3.12 1.23 -6.70
N HIS A 230 4.23 1.42 -5.96
CA HIS A 230 5.38 0.53 -5.98
C HIS A 230 5.36 -0.49 -4.83
N PHE A 231 4.50 -0.30 -3.86
CA PHE A 231 4.23 -1.26 -2.78
C PHE A 231 3.54 -2.49 -3.40
N GLY A 232 4.34 -3.24 -4.18
CA GLY A 232 3.94 -4.51 -4.75
C GLY A 232 3.51 -5.45 -3.63
N ALA A 233 2.60 -6.36 -3.95
CA ALA A 233 2.03 -7.35 -3.06
C ALA A 233 3.01 -7.69 -1.94
N LEU A 234 2.57 -7.51 -0.69
CA LEU A 234 3.25 -7.97 0.51
C LEU A 234 3.77 -9.38 0.19
N SER A 235 5.03 -9.47 -0.14
CA SER A 235 5.69 -10.76 -0.37
C SER A 235 5.55 -11.45 0.97
N ALA A 236 4.67 -12.44 1.03
CA ALA A 236 4.45 -13.23 2.24
C ALA A 236 5.84 -13.61 2.76
N ALA A 237 6.19 -13.14 3.94
CA ALA A 237 7.46 -13.43 4.53
C ALA A 237 7.58 -14.96 4.63
N ARG A 238 8.49 -15.56 3.86
CA ARG A 238 8.73 -16.99 3.89
C ARG A 238 9.68 -17.28 5.04
N PHE A 239 9.16 -17.93 6.06
CA PHE A 239 9.90 -18.35 7.23
C PHE A 239 10.16 -19.88 7.21
N GLU A 240 10.40 -20.44 6.01
CA GLU A 240 10.59 -21.89 5.85
C GLU A 240 11.97 -22.33 6.37
N GLY A 241 12.00 -23.30 7.27
CA GLY A 241 13.19 -24.12 7.53
C GLY A 241 14.16 -23.63 8.59
N ILE A 242 13.74 -22.82 9.59
CA ILE A 242 14.66 -22.16 10.49
C ILE A 242 14.28 -22.36 11.97
N ASP A 243 15.31 -22.31 12.84
CA ASP A 243 15.19 -22.43 14.28
C ASP A 243 14.06 -21.57 14.89
N ASP A 244 13.31 -22.16 15.82
CA ASP A 244 12.12 -21.57 16.44
C ASP A 244 12.44 -20.56 17.56
N GLY A 245 13.41 -19.67 17.34
CA GLY A 245 13.73 -18.61 18.28
C GLY A 245 12.68 -17.50 18.36
N PRO A 246 12.70 -16.67 19.44
CA PRO A 246 11.75 -15.59 19.68
C PRO A 246 11.58 -14.64 18.49
N ALA A 247 12.66 -14.22 17.83
CA ALA A 247 12.59 -13.31 16.68
C ALA A 247 11.72 -13.84 15.55
N LEU A 248 11.78 -15.15 15.28
CA LEU A 248 10.99 -15.79 14.24
C LEU A 248 9.53 -16.01 14.64
N GLN A 249 9.31 -16.38 15.91
CA GLN A 249 7.96 -16.53 16.47
C GLN A 249 7.21 -15.19 16.42
N GLU A 250 7.84 -14.11 16.88
CA GLU A 250 7.28 -12.76 16.84
C GLU A 250 7.05 -12.29 15.39
N ALA A 251 7.99 -12.54 14.46
CA ALA A 251 7.82 -12.19 13.05
C ALA A 251 6.68 -12.97 12.37
N ARG A 252 6.49 -14.25 12.71
CA ARG A 252 5.35 -15.05 12.25
C ARG A 252 4.03 -14.53 12.82
N ALA A 253 4.00 -14.17 14.11
CA ALA A 253 2.82 -13.59 14.74
C ALA A 253 2.44 -12.24 14.09
N GLU A 254 3.40 -11.35 13.87
CA GLU A 254 3.19 -10.08 13.15
C GLU A 254 2.68 -10.33 11.73
N ALA A 255 3.30 -11.25 11.00
CA ALA A 255 2.87 -11.60 9.64
C ALA A 255 1.44 -12.20 9.62
N ALA A 256 1.07 -12.98 10.64
CA ALA A 256 -0.27 -13.54 10.78
C ALA A 256 -1.32 -12.46 11.05
N GLU A 257 -1.02 -11.46 11.89
CA GLU A 257 -1.92 -10.31 12.12
C GLU A 257 -2.10 -9.48 10.83
N VAL A 258 -1.01 -9.19 10.12
CA VAL A 258 -1.08 -8.53 8.81
C VAL A 258 -1.90 -9.36 7.82
N ALA A 259 -1.70 -10.69 7.77
CA ALA A 259 -2.43 -11.57 6.88
C ALA A 259 -3.95 -11.58 7.15
N LYS A 260 -4.39 -11.42 8.40
CA LYS A 260 -5.84 -11.28 8.74
C LYS A 260 -6.46 -10.06 8.08
N VAL A 261 -5.75 -8.92 8.10
CA VAL A 261 -6.22 -7.67 7.47
C VAL A 261 -6.43 -7.85 5.97
N TYR A 262 -5.57 -8.64 5.32
CA TYR A 262 -5.58 -8.86 3.87
C TYR A 262 -6.19 -10.21 3.46
N ALA A 263 -6.86 -10.92 4.36
CA ALA A 263 -7.41 -12.26 4.10
C ALA A 263 -8.39 -12.33 2.91
N TRP A 264 -9.11 -11.25 2.64
CA TRP A 264 -10.08 -11.14 1.54
C TRP A 264 -9.48 -10.61 0.21
N TYR A 265 -8.20 -10.24 0.19
CA TYR A 265 -7.55 -9.70 -1.02
C TYR A 265 -7.47 -10.70 -2.19
N PRO A 266 -7.26 -12.02 -1.97
CA PRO A 266 -7.36 -12.99 -3.07
C PRO A 266 -8.73 -12.98 -3.74
N GLN A 267 -9.82 -12.83 -2.97
CA GLN A 267 -11.18 -12.74 -3.48
C GLN A 267 -11.38 -11.43 -4.26
N ARG A 268 -10.89 -10.31 -3.73
CA ARG A 268 -10.85 -9.03 -4.44
C ARG A 268 -10.09 -9.12 -5.77
N ALA A 269 -9.04 -9.92 -5.85
CA ALA A 269 -8.28 -10.17 -7.08
C ALA A 269 -8.96 -11.15 -8.04
N GLY A 270 -10.11 -11.72 -7.66
CA GLY A 270 -10.94 -12.57 -8.52
C GLY A 270 -10.64 -14.06 -8.49
N ARG A 271 -9.70 -14.55 -7.63
CA ARG A 271 -9.37 -15.99 -7.48
C ARG A 271 -9.22 -16.71 -8.82
N VAL A 272 -8.45 -16.14 -9.75
CA VAL A 272 -8.15 -16.73 -11.07
C VAL A 272 -7.57 -18.15 -10.93
N ASP A 273 -6.84 -18.39 -9.85
CA ASP A 273 -6.24 -19.68 -9.48
C ASP A 273 -7.28 -20.83 -9.36
N LEU A 274 -8.51 -20.52 -8.98
CA LEU A 274 -9.55 -21.53 -8.77
C LEU A 274 -10.40 -21.82 -10.02
N VAL A 275 -10.38 -20.98 -11.04
CA VAL A 275 -11.34 -21.02 -12.16
C VAL A 275 -11.31 -22.34 -12.92
N VAL A 276 -10.12 -22.83 -13.27
CA VAL A 276 -9.97 -24.03 -14.12
C VAL A 276 -10.45 -25.29 -13.39
N GLU A 277 -10.02 -25.45 -12.15
CA GLU A 277 -10.40 -26.62 -11.34
C GLU A 277 -11.88 -26.59 -10.96
N HIS A 278 -12.43 -25.42 -10.66
CA HIS A 278 -13.87 -25.24 -10.41
C HIS A 278 -14.69 -25.64 -11.66
N ALA A 279 -14.29 -25.19 -12.85
CA ALA A 279 -14.97 -25.56 -14.10
C ALA A 279 -14.89 -27.06 -14.40
N LYS A 280 -13.78 -27.72 -14.11
CA LYS A 280 -13.63 -29.18 -14.24
C LYS A 280 -14.53 -29.94 -13.25
N ALA A 281 -14.51 -29.52 -11.99
CA ALA A 281 -15.27 -30.16 -10.92
C ALA A 281 -16.80 -30.12 -11.17
N THR A 282 -17.29 -29.03 -11.73
CA THR A 282 -18.72 -28.84 -12.07
C THR A 282 -19.11 -29.39 -13.45
N GLY A 283 -18.13 -29.74 -14.30
CA GLY A 283 -18.35 -30.09 -15.69
C GLY A 283 -18.64 -28.92 -16.63
N ALA A 284 -18.61 -27.67 -16.12
CA ALA A 284 -18.85 -26.46 -16.90
C ALA A 284 -17.78 -26.23 -18.00
N ASN A 285 -16.62 -26.87 -17.87
CA ASN A 285 -15.57 -26.87 -18.90
C ASN A 285 -15.98 -27.55 -20.21
N ARG A 286 -17.15 -28.23 -20.27
CA ARG A 286 -17.73 -28.82 -21.49
C ARG A 286 -18.55 -27.79 -22.26
N ASP A 287 -19.07 -26.76 -21.60
CA ASP A 287 -19.81 -25.67 -22.25
C ASP A 287 -18.84 -24.81 -23.09
N PRO A 288 -19.08 -24.68 -24.42
CA PRO A 288 -18.21 -23.94 -25.30
C PRO A 288 -18.13 -22.44 -24.95
N ILE A 289 -19.20 -21.85 -24.40
CA ILE A 289 -19.23 -20.44 -24.00
C ILE A 289 -18.35 -20.24 -22.75
N VAL A 290 -18.51 -21.09 -21.75
CA VAL A 290 -17.67 -21.05 -20.53
C VAL A 290 -16.19 -21.25 -20.88
N ARG A 291 -15.88 -22.18 -21.78
CA ARG A 291 -14.50 -22.39 -22.27
C ARG A 291 -13.89 -21.15 -22.90
N GLN A 292 -14.64 -20.43 -23.74
CA GLN A 292 -14.16 -19.19 -24.37
C GLN A 292 -13.91 -18.09 -23.33
N GLU A 293 -14.79 -17.95 -22.34
CA GLU A 293 -14.61 -16.97 -21.28
C GLU A 293 -13.44 -17.31 -20.35
N ILE A 294 -13.20 -18.58 -20.08
CA ILE A 294 -11.97 -19.04 -19.36
C ILE A 294 -10.72 -18.72 -20.19
N ALA A 295 -10.72 -19.04 -21.50
CA ALA A 295 -9.59 -18.76 -22.37
C ALA A 295 -9.29 -17.26 -22.42
N ARG A 296 -10.31 -16.41 -22.52
CA ARG A 296 -10.20 -14.95 -22.47
C ARG A 296 -9.58 -14.51 -21.14
N LEU A 297 -10.06 -15.00 -20.00
CA LEU A 297 -9.53 -14.68 -18.68
C LEU A 297 -8.04 -15.04 -18.57
N LEU A 298 -7.67 -16.26 -18.96
CA LEU A 298 -6.28 -16.72 -18.88
C LEU A 298 -5.36 -15.92 -19.79
N SER A 299 -5.84 -15.53 -20.99
CA SER A 299 -5.09 -14.65 -21.90
C SER A 299 -4.86 -13.27 -21.30
N MET A 300 -5.90 -12.66 -20.71
CA MET A 300 -5.80 -11.35 -20.03
C MET A 300 -4.84 -11.43 -18.84
N HIS A 301 -4.98 -12.47 -18.02
CA HIS A 301 -4.11 -12.69 -16.85
C HIS A 301 -2.64 -12.84 -17.25
N ARG A 302 -2.37 -13.64 -18.30
CA ARG A 302 -1.01 -13.84 -18.84
C ARG A 302 -0.43 -12.55 -19.41
N ALA A 303 -1.20 -11.81 -20.20
CA ALA A 303 -0.77 -10.53 -20.75
C ALA A 303 -0.44 -9.50 -19.65
N SER A 304 -1.26 -9.46 -18.58
CA SER A 304 -1.01 -8.62 -17.41
C SER A 304 0.32 -8.99 -16.73
N SER A 305 0.59 -10.28 -16.52
CA SER A 305 1.84 -10.77 -15.91
C SER A 305 3.07 -10.40 -16.75
N TRP A 306 3.01 -10.62 -18.06
CA TRP A 306 4.12 -10.24 -18.96
C TRP A 306 4.36 -8.73 -19.01
N THR A 307 3.30 -7.93 -18.95
CA THR A 307 3.42 -6.46 -18.88
C THR A 307 4.13 -6.02 -17.60
N ALA A 308 3.79 -6.64 -16.46
CA ALA A 308 4.46 -6.38 -15.19
C ALA A 308 5.94 -6.82 -15.20
N GLU A 309 6.24 -7.96 -15.81
CA GLU A 309 7.64 -8.46 -15.98
C GLU A 309 8.45 -7.49 -16.85
N ARG A 310 7.89 -7.03 -17.97
CA ARG A 310 8.54 -6.05 -18.85
C ARG A 310 8.83 -4.73 -18.12
N ALA A 311 7.87 -4.24 -17.32
CA ALA A 311 8.05 -3.03 -16.53
C ALA A 311 9.16 -3.20 -15.47
N ARG A 312 9.25 -4.36 -14.81
CA ARG A 312 10.33 -4.68 -13.86
C ARG A 312 11.71 -4.73 -14.57
N ALA A 313 11.78 -5.40 -15.69
CA ALA A 313 13.01 -5.46 -16.48
C ALA A 313 13.49 -4.08 -16.95
N ALA A 314 12.58 -3.22 -17.39
CA ALA A 314 12.90 -1.86 -17.80
C ALA A 314 13.46 -1.02 -16.64
N ARG A 315 12.88 -1.14 -15.43
CA ARG A 315 13.41 -0.47 -14.23
C ARG A 315 14.80 -0.99 -13.83
N ALA A 316 15.03 -2.29 -13.96
CA ALA A 316 16.34 -2.90 -13.68
C ALA A 316 17.46 -2.36 -14.58
N THR A 317 17.12 -1.83 -15.77
CA THR A 317 18.05 -1.16 -16.68
C THR A 317 18.16 0.36 -16.46
N GLY A 318 17.61 0.89 -15.37
CA GLY A 318 17.68 2.31 -15.02
C GLY A 318 16.65 3.19 -15.74
N ARG A 319 15.68 2.62 -16.47
CA ARG A 319 14.61 3.42 -17.08
C ARG A 319 13.71 4.01 -16.00
N PRO A 320 13.41 5.31 -16.02
CA PRO A 320 12.52 5.93 -15.05
C PRO A 320 11.11 5.33 -15.12
N PRO A 321 10.36 5.29 -13.99
CA PRO A 321 8.98 4.83 -13.97
C PRO A 321 8.09 5.64 -14.93
N GLY A 322 7.33 4.93 -15.77
CA GLY A 322 6.33 5.51 -16.66
C GLY A 322 4.89 5.21 -16.20
N PRO A 323 3.92 5.23 -17.12
CA PRO A 323 2.51 4.93 -16.82
C PRO A 323 2.23 3.43 -16.59
N GLU A 324 3.26 2.57 -16.55
CA GLU A 324 3.11 1.11 -16.45
C GLU A 324 2.36 0.69 -15.18
N GLY A 325 2.52 1.43 -14.08
CA GLY A 325 1.76 1.19 -12.85
C GLY A 325 0.25 1.34 -13.06
N SER A 326 -0.17 2.37 -13.79
CA SER A 326 -1.58 2.60 -14.15
C SER A 326 -2.12 1.54 -15.09
N ILE A 327 -1.34 1.13 -16.09
CA ILE A 327 -1.69 0.03 -17.01
C ILE A 327 -1.85 -1.27 -16.22
N GLY A 328 -0.92 -1.57 -15.31
CA GLY A 328 -0.96 -2.77 -14.48
C GLY A 328 -2.18 -2.79 -13.56
N LYS A 329 -2.49 -1.68 -12.89
CA LYS A 329 -3.68 -1.56 -12.01
C LYS A 329 -4.99 -1.76 -12.79
N LEU A 330 -5.13 -1.13 -13.94
CA LEU A 330 -6.30 -1.28 -14.80
C LEU A 330 -6.43 -2.73 -15.32
N ALA A 331 -5.32 -3.36 -15.69
CA ALA A 331 -5.31 -4.76 -16.10
C ALA A 331 -5.76 -5.69 -14.97
N LEU A 332 -5.31 -5.47 -13.73
CA LEU A 332 -5.75 -6.23 -12.56
C LEU A 332 -7.26 -6.08 -12.33
N SER A 333 -7.82 -4.89 -12.44
CA SER A 333 -9.28 -4.67 -12.33
C SER A 333 -10.04 -5.43 -13.40
N ASN A 334 -9.58 -5.40 -14.65
CA ASN A 334 -10.21 -6.11 -15.77
C ASN A 334 -10.13 -7.64 -15.57
N VAL A 335 -8.99 -8.16 -15.14
CA VAL A 335 -8.82 -9.59 -14.84
C VAL A 335 -9.74 -10.02 -13.71
N ALA A 336 -9.83 -9.25 -12.62
CA ALA A 336 -10.69 -9.57 -11.49
C ALA A 336 -12.17 -9.60 -11.89
N ARG A 337 -12.66 -8.60 -12.64
CA ARG A 337 -14.04 -8.57 -13.16
C ARG A 337 -14.34 -9.74 -14.10
N GLN A 338 -13.40 -10.06 -14.99
CA GLN A 338 -13.57 -11.22 -15.88
C GLN A 338 -13.58 -12.52 -15.09
N ALA A 339 -12.75 -12.65 -14.05
CA ALA A 339 -12.74 -13.83 -13.18
C ALA A 339 -14.08 -13.98 -12.41
N ALA A 340 -14.59 -12.89 -11.84
CA ALA A 340 -15.90 -12.89 -11.17
C ALA A 340 -17.03 -13.32 -12.13
N LYS A 341 -17.04 -12.79 -13.37
CA LYS A 341 -17.98 -13.22 -14.42
C LYS A 341 -17.88 -14.72 -14.69
N VAL A 342 -16.67 -15.24 -14.86
CA VAL A 342 -16.46 -16.67 -15.16
C VAL A 342 -16.88 -17.55 -13.99
N HIS A 343 -16.56 -17.17 -12.76
CA HIS A 343 -17.03 -17.87 -11.56
C HIS A 343 -18.56 -17.91 -11.46
N ALA A 344 -19.24 -16.79 -11.74
CA ALA A 344 -20.69 -16.73 -11.76
C ALA A 344 -21.29 -17.64 -12.85
N MET A 345 -20.69 -17.72 -14.03
CA MET A 345 -21.12 -18.62 -15.10
C MET A 345 -20.96 -20.10 -14.73
N ILE A 346 -19.86 -20.46 -14.07
CA ILE A 346 -19.59 -21.84 -13.62
C ILE A 346 -20.56 -22.26 -12.52
N ALA A 347 -20.79 -21.39 -11.54
CA ALA A 347 -21.61 -21.70 -10.36
C ALA A 347 -23.12 -21.51 -10.59
N GLY A 348 -23.53 -20.74 -11.62
CA GLY A 348 -24.93 -20.41 -11.87
C GLY A 348 -25.58 -19.74 -10.66
N ALA A 349 -26.80 -20.12 -10.32
CA ALA A 349 -27.54 -19.56 -9.19
C ALA A 349 -26.86 -19.81 -7.83
N HIS A 350 -26.06 -20.86 -7.70
CA HIS A 350 -25.34 -21.16 -6.47
C HIS A 350 -24.22 -20.13 -6.16
N ALA A 351 -23.84 -19.30 -7.12
CA ALA A 351 -22.84 -18.23 -6.90
C ALA A 351 -23.24 -17.23 -5.79
N MET A 352 -24.53 -17.15 -5.44
CA MET A 352 -25.05 -16.27 -4.39
C MET A 352 -25.03 -16.90 -2.99
N LEU A 353 -24.73 -18.20 -2.88
CA LEU A 353 -24.75 -18.89 -1.60
C LEU A 353 -23.49 -18.58 -0.78
N ALA A 354 -23.69 -18.17 0.48
CA ALA A 354 -22.62 -17.86 1.42
C ALA A 354 -22.03 -19.13 2.06
N GLY A 355 -20.88 -19.02 2.69
CA GLY A 355 -20.09 -20.13 3.21
C GLY A 355 -20.76 -21.05 4.22
N ALA A 356 -21.82 -20.60 4.90
CA ALA A 356 -22.58 -21.42 5.83
C ALA A 356 -23.53 -22.42 5.13
N ASP A 357 -23.83 -22.23 3.85
CA ASP A 357 -24.69 -23.14 3.09
C ASP A 357 -23.88 -24.31 2.53
N PRO A 358 -24.27 -25.59 2.80
CA PRO A 358 -23.56 -26.76 2.28
C PRO A 358 -23.49 -26.82 0.74
N ALA A 359 -24.42 -26.19 0.03
CA ALA A 359 -24.44 -26.10 -1.43
C ALA A 359 -23.60 -24.92 -1.99
N SER A 360 -22.97 -24.14 -1.12
CA SER A 360 -22.17 -22.99 -1.55
C SER A 360 -20.91 -23.44 -2.31
N PRO A 361 -20.65 -22.91 -3.52
CA PRO A 361 -19.46 -23.25 -4.28
C PRO A 361 -18.18 -22.87 -3.56
N LEU A 362 -17.26 -23.84 -3.46
CA LEU A 362 -15.96 -23.65 -2.80
C LEU A 362 -16.08 -23.04 -1.37
N GLY A 363 -17.10 -23.48 -0.61
CA GLY A 363 -17.31 -22.98 0.76
C GLY A 363 -17.65 -21.49 0.84
N GLY A 364 -18.35 -20.94 -0.16
CA GLY A 364 -18.77 -19.54 -0.22
C GLY A 364 -17.74 -18.57 -0.79
N VAL A 365 -16.57 -19.04 -1.18
CA VAL A 365 -15.51 -18.20 -1.78
C VAL A 365 -16.01 -17.46 -3.02
N ILE A 366 -16.89 -18.08 -3.82
CA ILE A 366 -17.41 -17.45 -5.05
C ILE A 366 -18.30 -16.24 -4.72
N ALA A 367 -19.20 -16.37 -3.75
CA ALA A 367 -20.01 -15.25 -3.30
C ALA A 367 -19.13 -14.10 -2.79
N GLU A 368 -18.09 -14.42 -2.03
CA GLU A 368 -17.14 -13.41 -1.54
C GLU A 368 -16.36 -12.74 -2.69
N VAL A 369 -15.95 -13.48 -3.73
CA VAL A 369 -15.33 -12.92 -4.95
C VAL A 369 -16.27 -11.90 -5.60
N LEU A 370 -17.56 -12.25 -5.78
CA LEU A 370 -18.52 -11.37 -6.45
C LEU A 370 -18.73 -10.05 -5.68
N ILE A 371 -18.73 -10.11 -4.35
CA ILE A 371 -18.89 -8.91 -3.49
C ILE A 371 -17.59 -8.10 -3.41
N SER A 372 -16.42 -8.75 -3.42
CA SER A 372 -15.14 -8.09 -3.17
C SER A 372 -14.49 -7.50 -4.43
N VAL A 373 -14.72 -8.08 -5.61
CA VAL A 373 -14.11 -7.65 -6.88
C VAL A 373 -14.36 -6.17 -7.22
N PRO A 374 -15.55 -5.58 -6.99
CA PRO A 374 -15.76 -4.15 -7.25
C PRO A 374 -14.75 -3.23 -6.56
N ALA A 375 -14.27 -3.61 -5.37
CA ALA A 375 -13.24 -2.85 -4.66
C ALA A 375 -11.91 -2.77 -5.44
N GLN A 376 -11.62 -3.72 -6.33
CA GLN A 376 -10.41 -3.68 -7.17
C GLN A 376 -10.46 -2.54 -8.18
N SER A 377 -11.64 -2.17 -8.67
CA SER A 377 -11.84 -1.06 -9.60
C SER A 377 -11.84 0.32 -8.90
N ILE A 378 -11.93 0.37 -7.58
CA ILE A 378 -12.08 1.59 -6.78
C ILE A 378 -10.78 1.96 -6.07
N ALA A 379 -10.21 1.05 -5.28
CA ALA A 379 -9.07 1.32 -4.42
C ALA A 379 -7.75 1.50 -5.19
N GLY A 380 -6.83 2.28 -4.64
CA GLY A 380 -5.53 2.57 -5.27
C GLY A 380 -5.64 3.41 -6.54
N GLY A 381 -6.61 4.31 -6.59
CA GLY A 381 -7.03 5.08 -7.77
C GLY A 381 -8.01 4.29 -8.63
N THR A 382 -9.20 4.84 -8.88
CA THR A 382 -10.26 4.19 -9.66
C THR A 382 -9.82 3.87 -11.09
N ASP A 383 -10.54 2.98 -11.76
CA ASP A 383 -10.27 2.68 -13.17
C ASP A 383 -10.34 3.93 -14.05
N GLU A 384 -11.26 4.88 -13.74
CA GLU A 384 -11.37 6.17 -14.42
C GLU A 384 -10.12 7.04 -14.22
N ILE A 385 -9.59 7.11 -12.99
CA ILE A 385 -8.32 7.79 -12.72
C ILE A 385 -7.17 7.13 -13.47
N GLN A 386 -7.13 5.79 -13.56
CA GLN A 386 -6.10 5.11 -14.35
C GLN A 386 -6.23 5.43 -15.85
N HIS A 387 -7.45 5.49 -16.41
CA HIS A 387 -7.68 5.92 -17.79
C HIS A 387 -7.17 7.34 -18.01
N ASN A 388 -7.45 8.28 -17.10
CA ASN A 388 -6.98 9.66 -17.21
C ASN A 388 -5.45 9.73 -17.19
N ILE A 389 -4.78 8.99 -16.30
CA ILE A 389 -3.31 8.96 -16.23
C ILE A 389 -2.71 8.35 -17.51
N ILE A 390 -3.30 7.28 -18.04
CA ILE A 390 -2.84 6.65 -19.28
C ILE A 390 -3.08 7.59 -20.45
N GLY A 391 -4.25 8.23 -20.52
CA GLY A 391 -4.59 9.21 -21.57
C GLY A 391 -3.59 10.37 -21.61
N ASP A 392 -3.34 10.99 -20.46
CA ASP A 392 -2.42 12.13 -20.33
C ASP A 392 -0.95 11.71 -20.57
N ARG A 393 -0.46 10.71 -19.83
CA ARG A 393 0.99 10.41 -19.77
C ARG A 393 1.49 9.42 -20.81
N ALA A 394 0.64 8.52 -21.31
CA ALA A 394 1.04 7.53 -22.32
C ALA A 394 0.61 7.94 -23.73
N LEU A 395 -0.59 8.50 -23.88
CA LEU A 395 -1.17 8.84 -25.19
C LEU A 395 -1.05 10.33 -25.53
N GLY A 396 -0.67 11.20 -24.58
CA GLY A 396 -0.55 12.64 -24.80
C GLY A 396 -1.89 13.33 -25.10
N LEU A 397 -3.01 12.76 -24.63
CA LEU A 397 -4.33 13.33 -24.85
C LEU A 397 -4.51 14.62 -24.03
N PRO A 398 -5.29 15.59 -24.49
CA PRO A 398 -5.59 16.80 -23.74
C PRO A 398 -6.40 16.44 -22.48
N ARG A 399 -6.15 17.20 -21.40
CA ARG A 399 -6.95 17.10 -20.18
C ARG A 399 -8.32 17.75 -20.39
N GLU A 400 -9.32 17.22 -19.69
CA GLU A 400 -10.63 17.87 -19.63
C GLU A 400 -10.52 19.31 -19.08
N PRO A 401 -11.32 20.26 -19.65
CA PRO A 401 -11.44 21.58 -19.06
C PRO A 401 -12.00 21.50 -17.64
N ASP A 402 -11.34 22.15 -16.72
CA ASP A 402 -11.79 22.28 -15.32
C ASP A 402 -12.27 23.72 -15.09
N PRO A 403 -13.59 23.97 -14.99
CA PRO A 403 -14.13 25.32 -14.77
C PRO A 403 -13.75 25.89 -13.41
N ALA A 404 -13.42 25.06 -12.43
CA ALA A 404 -13.00 25.46 -11.10
C ALA A 404 -11.48 25.70 -11.01
N LYS A 405 -10.74 25.47 -12.10
CA LYS A 405 -9.27 25.59 -12.12
C LYS A 405 -8.81 27.02 -11.74
N GLY A 406 -8.03 27.07 -10.69
CA GLY A 406 -7.46 28.33 -10.19
C GLY A 406 -8.37 29.13 -9.27
N LEU A 407 -9.63 28.75 -9.10
CA LEU A 407 -10.49 29.35 -8.08
C LEU A 407 -10.04 28.96 -6.66
N PRO A 408 -10.27 29.87 -5.67
CA PRO A 408 -10.17 29.50 -4.26
C PRO A 408 -11.04 28.27 -3.95
N TYR A 409 -10.56 27.36 -3.12
CA TYR A 409 -11.29 26.13 -2.84
C TYR A 409 -12.68 26.40 -2.23
N ARG A 410 -12.81 27.45 -1.43
CA ARG A 410 -14.10 27.91 -0.89
C ARG A 410 -15.17 28.13 -1.97
N GLU A 411 -14.77 28.59 -3.15
CA GLU A 411 -15.66 28.82 -4.30
C GLU A 411 -15.75 27.54 -5.14
N ALA A 412 -14.62 26.93 -5.45
CA ALA A 412 -14.50 25.76 -6.34
C ALA A 412 -15.35 24.56 -5.89
N ARG A 413 -15.57 24.37 -4.57
CA ARG A 413 -16.36 23.26 -4.03
C ARG A 413 -17.86 23.32 -4.36
N ASN A 414 -18.33 24.41 -4.97
CA ASN A 414 -19.73 24.59 -5.34
C ASN A 414 -19.97 24.21 -6.83
N TYR A 415 -18.92 23.88 -7.57
CA TYR A 415 -18.98 23.38 -8.94
C TYR A 415 -18.91 21.85 -8.94
#